data_3c7b48a4e7e2a09aa7f7a56485b64b78
#
_entry.id   3c7b48a4e7e2a09aa7f7a56485b64b78
#
_cell.length_a   1.000
_cell.length_b   1.000
_cell.length_c   1.000
_cell.angle_alpha   90.00
_cell.angle_beta   90.00
_cell.angle_gamma   90.00
#
_symmetry.space_group_name_H-M   'P 1'
#
loop_
_entity.id
_entity.type
_entity.pdbx_description
1 polymer ?
#
loop_
_entity_poly.entity_id
_entity_poly.type
_entity_poly.pdbx_seq_one_letter_code
_entity_poly.pdbx_strand_id
1 'polypeptide(L)'
;THAIESFVSVLANDYTKGLSLQAIKLVFENLRNSYNYGDQESREKMHNASTMAGMAFANAFLGISHSIAHKIGGQWDLIHGRTNAILLPHIIRYNAIDPQKHALWAKYEYFRADEDYAEIARYLGFKGNTTAELVEALATEITKLGQDIGIKMNFREQGITEEMLERDADRLAELAFEDQCTTANPKQPL
;
A
#
# COMPACT_ATOMS: atom_id res chain seq x y z
N THR A 1 -1.26 1.68 4.36
CA THR A 1 -1.08 1.92 2.90
C THR A 1 -0.35 3.22 2.62
N HIS A 2 -0.70 4.35 3.27
CA HIS A 2 0.04 5.62 3.16
C HIS A 2 1.55 5.43 3.39
N ALA A 3 1.91 4.76 4.49
CA ALA A 3 3.30 4.55 4.85
C ALA A 3 4.06 3.65 3.86
N ILE A 4 3.43 2.58 3.39
CA ILE A 4 4.06 1.67 2.43
C ILE A 4 4.24 2.35 1.07
N GLU A 5 3.22 3.03 0.55
CA GLU A 5 3.34 3.72 -0.74
C GLU A 5 4.33 4.88 -0.68
N SER A 6 4.34 5.68 0.39
CA SER A 6 5.34 6.74 0.53
C SER A 6 6.76 6.23 0.70
N PHE A 7 6.95 5.02 1.25
CA PHE A 7 8.27 4.39 1.38
C PHE A 7 8.89 4.03 0.02
N VAL A 8 8.07 3.46 -0.87
CA VAL A 8 8.51 3.00 -2.20
C VAL A 8 8.35 4.05 -3.30
N SER A 9 7.79 5.20 -2.98
CA SER A 9 7.57 6.31 -3.91
C SER A 9 8.86 6.75 -4.58
N VAL A 10 8.80 7.16 -5.85
CA VAL A 10 9.94 7.78 -6.55
C VAL A 10 10.39 9.12 -5.92
N LEU A 11 9.55 9.72 -5.08
CA LEU A 11 9.83 10.94 -4.32
C LEU A 11 10.33 10.67 -2.90
N ALA A 12 10.46 9.39 -2.50
CA ALA A 12 10.91 9.02 -1.17
C ALA A 12 12.33 9.53 -0.87
N ASN A 13 12.56 9.87 0.37
CA ASN A 13 13.86 10.31 0.89
C ASN A 13 14.06 9.77 2.31
N ASP A 14 15.23 9.98 2.89
CA ASP A 14 15.60 9.42 4.21
C ASP A 14 14.61 9.80 5.31
N TYR A 15 14.08 11.02 5.31
CA TYR A 15 13.10 11.49 6.30
C TYR A 15 11.77 10.75 6.14
N THR A 16 11.25 10.69 4.91
CA THR A 16 9.98 10.03 4.63
C THR A 16 10.06 8.53 4.83
N LYS A 17 11.17 7.89 4.45
CA LYS A 17 11.42 6.46 4.71
C LYS A 17 11.48 6.15 6.21
N GLY A 18 12.16 6.98 7.00
CA GLY A 18 12.23 6.82 8.45
C GLY A 18 10.84 6.90 9.11
N LEU A 19 10.03 7.91 8.74
CA LEU A 19 8.65 8.05 9.23
C LEU A 19 7.77 6.87 8.79
N SER A 20 7.90 6.44 7.54
CA SER A 20 7.12 5.32 6.99
C SER A 20 7.43 4.00 7.69
N LEU A 21 8.70 3.65 7.89
CA LEU A 21 9.09 2.41 8.59
C LEU A 21 8.55 2.39 10.01
N GLN A 22 8.69 3.49 10.74
CA GLN A 22 8.16 3.57 12.10
C GLN A 22 6.63 3.46 12.13
N ALA A 23 5.94 4.12 11.21
CA ALA A 23 4.48 4.01 11.09
C ALA A 23 4.04 2.58 10.79
N ILE A 24 4.68 1.92 9.81
CA ILE A 24 4.40 0.53 9.45
C ILE A 24 4.59 -0.40 10.65
N LYS A 25 5.70 -0.27 11.37
CA LYS A 25 5.96 -1.06 12.58
C LYS A 25 4.86 -0.89 13.63
N LEU A 26 4.51 0.35 13.95
CA LEU A 26 3.47 0.66 14.93
C LEU A 26 2.12 0.05 14.52
N VAL A 27 1.77 0.08 13.23
CA VAL A 27 0.54 -0.54 12.72
C VAL A 27 0.57 -2.06 12.93
N PHE A 28 1.64 -2.76 12.52
CA PHE A 28 1.75 -4.20 12.66
C PHE A 28 1.72 -4.67 14.12
N GLU A 29 2.32 -3.90 15.03
CA GLU A 29 2.36 -4.22 16.45
C GLU A 29 1.05 -3.93 17.18
N ASN A 30 0.27 -2.92 16.76
CA ASN A 30 -0.81 -2.39 17.58
C ASN A 30 -2.21 -2.48 16.97
N LEU A 31 -2.35 -2.61 15.62
CA LEU A 31 -3.67 -2.53 14.97
C LEU A 31 -4.64 -3.59 15.49
N ARG A 32 -4.19 -4.84 15.66
CA ARG A 32 -5.04 -5.94 16.18
C ARG A 32 -5.58 -5.62 17.56
N ASN A 33 -4.74 -5.17 18.46
CA ASN A 33 -5.14 -4.82 19.82
C ASN A 33 -6.03 -3.57 19.84
N SER A 34 -5.67 -2.55 19.10
CA SER A 34 -6.48 -1.32 18.97
C SER A 34 -7.89 -1.60 18.46
N TYR A 35 -8.01 -2.48 17.44
CA TYR A 35 -9.30 -2.82 16.84
C TYR A 35 -10.13 -3.77 17.73
N ASN A 36 -9.53 -4.85 18.21
CA ASN A 36 -10.26 -5.90 18.91
C ASN A 36 -10.57 -5.56 20.37
N TYR A 37 -9.69 -4.84 21.05
CA TYR A 37 -9.80 -4.56 22.47
C TYR A 37 -9.97 -3.06 22.78
N GLY A 38 -9.49 -2.20 21.91
CA GLY A 38 -9.62 -0.75 22.04
C GLY A 38 -8.87 -0.17 23.22
N ASP A 39 -7.79 -0.83 23.66
CA ASP A 39 -6.97 -0.34 24.77
C ASP A 39 -6.31 0.99 24.43
N GLN A 40 -6.09 1.81 25.48
CA GLN A 40 -5.64 3.20 25.31
C GLN A 40 -4.25 3.28 24.67
N GLU A 41 -3.32 2.39 25.05
CA GLU A 41 -1.94 2.43 24.56
C GLU A 41 -1.89 2.11 23.06
N SER A 42 -2.54 1.02 22.63
CA SER A 42 -2.56 0.66 21.21
C SER A 42 -3.29 1.69 20.35
N ARG A 43 -4.35 2.34 20.86
CA ARG A 43 -5.01 3.46 20.18
C ARG A 43 -4.07 4.64 20.00
N GLU A 44 -3.33 5.01 21.04
CA GLU A 44 -2.33 6.09 20.95
C GLU A 44 -1.25 5.76 19.91
N LYS A 45 -0.73 4.51 19.91
CA LYS A 45 0.24 4.07 18.90
C LYS A 45 -0.33 4.14 17.48
N MET A 46 -1.59 3.78 17.29
CA MET A 46 -2.26 3.90 15.98
C MET A 46 -2.45 5.36 15.55
N HIS A 47 -2.79 6.29 16.47
CA HIS A 47 -2.81 7.72 16.17
C HIS A 47 -1.45 8.25 15.73
N ASN A 48 -0.40 7.87 16.46
CA ASN A 48 0.97 8.26 16.12
C ASN A 48 1.37 7.69 14.74
N ALA A 49 1.07 6.40 14.48
CA ALA A 49 1.32 5.78 13.19
C ALA A 49 0.61 6.49 12.03
N SER A 50 -0.66 6.85 12.22
CA SER A 50 -1.45 7.59 11.23
C SER A 50 -0.84 8.96 10.95
N THR A 51 -0.42 9.69 11.99
CA THR A 51 0.23 11.01 11.84
C THR A 51 1.57 10.89 11.11
N MET A 52 2.41 9.92 11.49
CA MET A 52 3.71 9.69 10.84
C MET A 52 3.55 9.31 9.37
N ALA A 53 2.59 8.43 9.05
CA ALA A 53 2.26 8.10 7.67
C ALA A 53 1.77 9.33 6.89
N GLY A 54 0.97 10.20 7.56
CA GLY A 54 0.52 11.48 7.02
C GLY A 54 1.67 12.41 6.66
N MET A 55 2.62 12.58 7.58
CA MET A 55 3.82 13.39 7.35
C MET A 55 4.71 12.82 6.23
N ALA A 56 4.81 11.49 6.14
CA ALA A 56 5.59 10.83 5.10
C ALA A 56 4.97 11.07 3.71
N PHE A 57 3.67 10.75 3.52
CA PHE A 57 3.05 10.89 2.21
C PHE A 57 2.85 12.35 1.78
N ALA A 58 2.71 13.28 2.70
CA ALA A 58 2.64 14.71 2.37
C ALA A 58 3.94 15.20 1.69
N ASN A 59 5.06 14.53 1.88
CA ASN A 59 6.36 14.86 1.31
C ASN A 59 6.83 13.88 0.22
N ALA A 60 6.43 12.61 0.26
CA ALA A 60 6.82 11.59 -0.72
C ALA A 60 5.68 11.18 -1.65
N PHE A 61 4.47 11.70 -1.44
CA PHE A 61 3.27 11.32 -2.17
C PHE A 61 2.87 9.85 -1.99
N LEU A 62 1.99 9.35 -2.87
CA LEU A 62 1.37 8.02 -2.81
C LEU A 62 1.62 7.26 -4.12
N GLY A 63 0.89 6.18 -4.36
CA GLY A 63 1.03 5.34 -5.54
C GLY A 63 -0.31 4.84 -6.08
N ILE A 64 -0.24 3.81 -6.91
CA ILE A 64 -1.40 3.28 -7.64
C ILE A 64 -2.43 2.57 -6.76
N SER A 65 -2.09 2.15 -5.52
CA SER A 65 -3.10 1.64 -4.60
C SER A 65 -4.14 2.73 -4.32
N HIS A 66 -3.69 3.95 -4.01
CA HIS A 66 -4.59 5.08 -3.81
C HIS A 66 -5.29 5.51 -5.10
N SER A 67 -4.58 5.57 -6.24
CA SER A 67 -5.19 5.92 -7.52
C SER A 67 -6.37 5.02 -7.85
N ILE A 68 -6.21 3.71 -7.72
CA ILE A 68 -7.27 2.73 -7.98
C ILE A 68 -8.35 2.82 -6.90
N ALA A 69 -7.97 2.96 -5.62
CA ALA A 69 -8.91 3.04 -4.50
C ALA A 69 -9.84 4.26 -4.62
N HIS A 70 -9.35 5.41 -5.11
CA HIS A 70 -10.17 6.59 -5.38
C HIS A 70 -11.28 6.29 -6.39
N LYS A 71 -10.96 5.58 -7.46
CA LYS A 71 -11.92 5.30 -8.54
C LYS A 71 -12.90 4.21 -8.16
N ILE A 72 -12.41 3.11 -7.59
CA ILE A 72 -13.23 2.00 -7.10
C ILE A 72 -14.15 2.48 -5.97
N GLY A 73 -13.60 3.21 -5.00
CA GLY A 73 -14.36 3.74 -3.87
C GLY A 73 -15.44 4.72 -4.31
N GLY A 74 -15.12 5.63 -5.23
CA GLY A 74 -16.09 6.57 -5.79
C GLY A 74 -17.16 5.92 -6.65
N GLN A 75 -16.83 4.85 -7.40
CA GLN A 75 -17.76 4.15 -8.27
C GLN A 75 -18.81 3.33 -7.49
N TRP A 76 -18.37 2.65 -6.41
CA TRP A 76 -19.20 1.66 -5.70
C TRP A 76 -19.39 1.97 -4.21
N ASP A 77 -19.12 3.20 -3.78
CA ASP A 77 -19.28 3.69 -2.40
C ASP A 77 -18.59 2.80 -1.37
N LEU A 78 -17.35 2.35 -1.69
CA LEU A 78 -16.56 1.54 -0.78
C LEU A 78 -15.74 2.43 0.17
N ILE A 79 -15.59 1.95 1.41
CA ILE A 79 -14.79 2.62 2.43
C ILE A 79 -13.32 2.69 1.95
N HIS A 80 -12.80 3.91 1.79
CA HIS A 80 -11.49 4.21 1.23
C HIS A 80 -10.34 3.37 1.83
N GLY A 81 -10.21 3.34 3.16
CA GLY A 81 -9.14 2.57 3.82
C GLY A 81 -9.25 1.06 3.61
N ARG A 82 -10.49 0.53 3.53
CA ARG A 82 -10.74 -0.89 3.25
C ARG A 82 -10.38 -1.22 1.80
N THR A 83 -10.76 -0.37 0.87
CA THR A 83 -10.42 -0.52 -0.56
C THR A 83 -8.90 -0.56 -0.75
N ASN A 84 -8.17 0.36 -0.12
CA ASN A 84 -6.71 0.35 -0.13
C ASN A 84 -6.13 -0.93 0.49
N ALA A 85 -6.66 -1.39 1.62
CA ALA A 85 -6.17 -2.62 2.27
C ALA A 85 -6.32 -3.86 1.38
N ILE A 86 -7.42 -3.96 0.61
CA ILE A 86 -7.65 -5.05 -0.33
C ILE A 86 -6.68 -4.98 -1.51
N LEU A 87 -6.43 -3.78 -2.04
CA LEU A 87 -5.56 -3.57 -3.19
C LEU A 87 -4.08 -3.76 -2.86
N LEU A 88 -3.63 -3.32 -1.70
CA LEU A 88 -2.23 -3.18 -1.35
C LEU A 88 -1.40 -4.46 -1.56
N PRO A 89 -1.81 -5.67 -1.16
CA PRO A 89 -1.04 -6.89 -1.42
C PRO A 89 -0.82 -7.17 -2.91
N HIS A 90 -1.80 -6.84 -3.75
CA HIS A 90 -1.71 -6.99 -5.20
C HIS A 90 -0.76 -5.96 -5.82
N ILE A 91 -0.85 -4.72 -5.34
CA ILE A 91 0.02 -3.62 -5.80
C ILE A 91 1.48 -3.87 -5.40
N ILE A 92 1.75 -4.39 -4.21
CA ILE A 92 3.11 -4.78 -3.79
C ILE A 92 3.69 -5.80 -4.79
N ARG A 93 2.95 -6.86 -5.12
CA ARG A 93 3.39 -7.86 -6.09
C ARG A 93 3.60 -7.27 -7.49
N TYR A 94 2.68 -6.41 -7.93
CA TYR A 94 2.79 -5.74 -9.23
C TYR A 94 4.03 -4.83 -9.29
N ASN A 95 4.21 -3.98 -8.29
CA ASN A 95 5.32 -3.04 -8.24
C ASN A 95 6.68 -3.71 -8.04
N ALA A 96 6.75 -4.90 -7.45
CA ALA A 96 8.00 -5.64 -7.24
C ALA A 96 8.54 -6.34 -8.49
N ILE A 97 7.77 -6.38 -9.58
CA ILE A 97 8.24 -6.94 -10.85
C ILE A 97 8.96 -5.85 -11.64
N ASP A 98 10.20 -6.12 -12.04
CA ASP A 98 11.02 -5.21 -12.84
C ASP A 98 10.23 -4.72 -14.08
N PRO A 99 10.06 -3.41 -14.27
CA PRO A 99 9.27 -2.87 -15.35
C PRO A 99 10.02 -2.96 -16.70
N GLN A 100 9.29 -3.19 -17.77
CA GLN A 100 9.84 -3.11 -19.14
C GLN A 100 10.22 -1.67 -19.53
N LYS A 101 9.57 -0.67 -18.87
CA LYS A 101 9.87 0.75 -19.03
C LYS A 101 10.04 1.38 -17.67
N HIS A 102 11.16 2.04 -17.45
CA HIS A 102 11.46 2.73 -16.20
C HIS A 102 10.82 4.12 -16.17
N ALA A 103 10.39 4.55 -14.98
CA ALA A 103 9.95 5.94 -14.77
C ALA A 103 11.15 6.88 -14.89
N LEU A 104 11.00 7.96 -15.67
CA LEU A 104 12.05 8.95 -15.90
C LEU A 104 11.93 10.12 -14.91
N TRP A 105 12.12 9.86 -13.62
CA TRP A 105 12.24 10.90 -12.60
C TRP A 105 13.71 11.26 -12.37
N ALA A 106 14.02 12.51 -12.24
CA ALA A 106 15.40 13.01 -12.10
C ALA A 106 16.19 12.42 -10.92
N LYS A 107 15.53 11.85 -9.91
CA LYS A 107 16.14 11.19 -8.74
C LYS A 107 15.94 9.68 -8.70
N TYR A 108 15.20 9.12 -9.67
CA TYR A 108 14.91 7.70 -9.75
C TYR A 108 15.77 7.08 -10.84
N GLU A 109 17.04 6.82 -10.50
CA GLU A 109 18.06 6.40 -11.47
C GLU A 109 17.91 4.93 -11.88
N TYR A 110 17.29 4.12 -11.02
CA TYR A 110 17.08 2.68 -11.26
C TYR A 110 15.89 2.16 -10.46
N PHE A 111 15.28 1.09 -10.97
CA PHE A 111 14.20 0.39 -10.28
C PHE A 111 14.71 -0.30 -9.00
N ARG A 112 13.98 -0.13 -7.90
CA ARG A 112 14.34 -0.68 -6.59
C ARG A 112 13.13 -1.05 -5.73
N ALA A 113 11.95 -1.05 -6.28
CA ALA A 113 10.72 -1.25 -5.49
C ALA A 113 10.69 -2.62 -4.80
N ASP A 114 11.20 -3.65 -5.44
CA ASP A 114 11.34 -4.99 -4.86
C ASP A 114 12.23 -4.99 -3.61
N GLU A 115 13.39 -4.34 -3.68
CA GLU A 115 14.30 -4.20 -2.54
C GLU A 115 13.70 -3.33 -1.43
N ASP A 116 13.00 -2.24 -1.76
CA ASP A 116 12.32 -1.39 -0.79
C ASP A 116 11.20 -2.17 -0.05
N TYR A 117 10.40 -2.99 -0.74
CA TYR A 117 9.43 -3.88 -0.07
C TYR A 117 10.11 -4.95 0.78
N ALA A 118 11.21 -5.53 0.31
CA ALA A 118 11.99 -6.49 1.08
C ALA A 118 12.62 -5.84 2.33
N GLU A 119 13.04 -4.57 2.25
CA GLU A 119 13.52 -3.79 3.40
C GLU A 119 12.43 -3.65 4.47
N ILE A 120 11.20 -3.31 4.09
CA ILE A 120 10.06 -3.28 5.01
C ILE A 120 9.86 -4.65 5.66
N ALA A 121 9.89 -5.73 4.89
CA ALA A 121 9.72 -7.09 5.41
C ALA A 121 10.81 -7.47 6.42
N ARG A 122 12.08 -7.16 6.12
CA ARG A 122 13.21 -7.37 7.04
C ARG A 122 13.06 -6.56 8.32
N TYR A 123 12.66 -5.30 8.21
CA TYR A 123 12.44 -4.42 9.36
C TYR A 123 11.35 -4.94 10.31
N LEU A 124 10.31 -5.55 9.75
CA LEU A 124 9.23 -6.21 10.50
C LEU A 124 9.63 -7.61 11.03
N GLY A 125 10.82 -8.11 10.69
CA GLY A 125 11.31 -9.42 11.11
C GLY A 125 10.71 -10.60 10.34
N PHE A 126 10.10 -10.36 9.17
CA PHE A 126 9.57 -11.43 8.33
C PHE A 126 10.71 -12.28 7.74
N LYS A 127 10.42 -13.57 7.50
CA LYS A 127 11.41 -14.52 7.02
C LYS A 127 11.34 -14.67 5.51
N GLY A 128 12.50 -14.76 4.89
CA GLY A 128 12.70 -15.01 3.47
C GLY A 128 14.20 -15.03 3.17
N ASN A 129 14.63 -15.86 2.25
CA ASN A 129 16.03 -16.00 1.82
C ASN A 129 16.33 -15.13 0.60
N THR A 130 15.31 -14.74 -0.14
CA THR A 130 15.40 -13.91 -1.35
C THR A 130 14.53 -12.68 -1.23
N THR A 131 14.79 -11.65 -2.04
CA THR A 131 13.97 -10.45 -2.18
C THR A 131 12.52 -10.83 -2.52
N ALA A 132 12.32 -11.74 -3.46
CA ALA A 132 10.98 -12.19 -3.86
C ALA A 132 10.21 -12.87 -2.71
N GLU A 133 10.87 -13.71 -1.90
CA GLU A 133 10.25 -14.32 -0.73
C GLU A 133 9.86 -13.29 0.33
N LEU A 134 10.67 -12.25 0.53
CA LEU A 134 10.38 -11.17 1.47
C LEU A 134 9.22 -10.29 1.00
N VAL A 135 9.15 -9.98 -0.30
CA VAL A 135 8.01 -9.28 -0.92
C VAL A 135 6.72 -10.06 -0.72
N GLU A 136 6.74 -11.37 -1.00
CA GLU A 136 5.56 -12.22 -0.81
C GLU A 136 5.16 -12.36 0.66
N ALA A 137 6.14 -12.43 1.57
CA ALA A 137 5.88 -12.43 3.01
C ALA A 137 5.19 -11.14 3.46
N LEU A 138 5.64 -9.98 2.98
CA LEU A 138 5.01 -8.69 3.28
C LEU A 138 3.55 -8.66 2.79
N ALA A 139 3.31 -9.01 1.54
CA ALA A 139 1.97 -9.02 0.95
C ALA A 139 1.02 -9.99 1.68
N THR A 140 1.54 -11.16 2.06
CA THR A 140 0.78 -12.18 2.81
C THR A 140 0.44 -11.70 4.22
N GLU A 141 1.38 -11.11 4.96
CA GLU A 141 1.12 -10.62 6.31
C GLU A 141 0.19 -9.40 6.34
N ILE A 142 0.19 -8.54 5.30
CA ILE A 142 -0.82 -7.48 5.15
C ILE A 142 -2.21 -8.09 4.94
N THR A 143 -2.34 -9.11 4.08
CA THR A 143 -3.61 -9.82 3.88
C THR A 143 -4.12 -10.41 5.18
N LYS A 144 -3.26 -11.07 5.93
CA LYS A 144 -3.58 -11.67 7.22
C LYS A 144 -3.97 -10.62 8.26
N LEU A 145 -3.24 -9.49 8.32
CA LEU A 145 -3.58 -8.38 9.20
C LEU A 145 -4.99 -7.85 8.93
N GLY A 146 -5.36 -7.69 7.65
CA GLY A 146 -6.71 -7.30 7.25
C GLY A 146 -7.77 -8.33 7.70
N GLN A 147 -7.51 -9.62 7.50
CA GLN A 147 -8.40 -10.70 7.93
C GLN A 147 -8.57 -10.73 9.45
N ASP A 148 -7.50 -10.54 10.22
CA ASP A 148 -7.50 -10.55 11.69
C ASP A 148 -8.37 -9.45 12.30
N ILE A 149 -8.62 -8.37 11.56
CA ILE A 149 -9.53 -7.28 11.94
C ILE A 149 -10.87 -7.32 11.17
N GLY A 150 -11.19 -8.46 10.56
CA GLY A 150 -12.49 -8.72 9.94
C GLY A 150 -12.71 -8.13 8.56
N ILE A 151 -11.65 -7.64 7.88
CA ILE A 151 -11.78 -7.19 6.49
C ILE A 151 -11.87 -8.40 5.56
N LYS A 152 -12.90 -8.43 4.74
CA LYS A 152 -13.00 -9.38 3.62
C LYS A 152 -12.06 -8.92 2.51
N MET A 153 -10.92 -9.62 2.35
CA MET A 153 -9.79 -9.19 1.52
C MET A 153 -9.98 -9.49 0.02
N ASN A 154 -11.22 -9.31 -0.47
CA ASN A 154 -11.55 -9.35 -1.89
C ASN A 154 -12.81 -8.53 -2.20
N PHE A 155 -12.93 -8.03 -3.43
CA PHE A 155 -14.03 -7.16 -3.82
C PHE A 155 -15.37 -7.88 -3.97
N ARG A 156 -15.38 -9.18 -4.30
CA ARG A 156 -16.61 -9.97 -4.39
C ARG A 156 -17.36 -9.98 -3.04
N GLU A 157 -16.65 -10.20 -1.94
CA GLU A 157 -17.24 -10.16 -0.60
C GLU A 157 -17.56 -8.73 -0.12
N GLN A 158 -17.11 -7.70 -0.85
CA GLN A 158 -17.54 -6.32 -0.65
C GLN A 158 -18.76 -5.95 -1.51
N GLY A 159 -19.34 -6.91 -2.23
CA GLY A 159 -20.53 -6.71 -3.05
C GLY A 159 -20.27 -6.34 -4.51
N ILE A 160 -19.01 -6.38 -4.97
CA ILE A 160 -18.68 -6.10 -6.36
C ILE A 160 -18.64 -7.41 -7.14
N THR A 161 -19.58 -7.58 -8.06
CA THR A 161 -19.64 -8.78 -8.91
C THR A 161 -18.60 -8.72 -10.02
N GLU A 162 -18.31 -9.88 -10.62
CA GLU A 162 -17.40 -9.99 -11.74
C GLU A 162 -17.91 -9.16 -12.95
N GLU A 163 -19.21 -9.22 -13.22
CA GLU A 163 -19.86 -8.43 -14.30
C GLU A 163 -19.75 -6.92 -14.07
N MET A 164 -19.85 -6.45 -12.82
CA MET A 164 -19.63 -5.04 -12.48
C MET A 164 -18.20 -4.62 -12.75
N LEU A 165 -17.24 -5.48 -12.37
CA LEU A 165 -15.82 -5.21 -12.57
C LEU A 165 -15.47 -5.23 -14.06
N GLU A 166 -15.89 -6.24 -14.83
CA GLU A 166 -15.64 -6.34 -16.26
C GLU A 166 -16.22 -5.15 -17.02
N ARG A 167 -17.45 -4.73 -16.68
CA ARG A 167 -18.09 -3.57 -17.31
C ARG A 167 -17.32 -2.26 -17.11
N ASP A 168 -16.77 -2.04 -15.93
CA ASP A 168 -16.22 -0.75 -15.53
C ASP A 168 -14.68 -0.71 -15.51
N ALA A 169 -13.97 -1.87 -15.62
CA ALA A 169 -12.54 -2.00 -15.38
C ALA A 169 -11.70 -1.06 -16.25
N ASP A 170 -11.93 -1.04 -17.57
CA ASP A 170 -11.14 -0.22 -18.51
C ASP A 170 -11.28 1.27 -18.17
N ARG A 171 -12.51 1.74 -17.97
CA ARG A 171 -12.77 3.13 -17.60
C ARG A 171 -12.14 3.49 -16.24
N LEU A 172 -12.23 2.60 -15.25
CA LEU A 172 -11.63 2.83 -13.94
C LEU A 172 -10.10 2.82 -14.01
N ALA A 173 -9.51 1.98 -14.86
CA ALA A 173 -8.08 1.95 -15.11
C ALA A 173 -7.57 3.25 -15.75
N GLU A 174 -8.26 3.75 -16.79
CA GLU A 174 -7.95 5.04 -17.42
C GLU A 174 -8.00 6.19 -16.40
N LEU A 175 -9.08 6.27 -15.62
CA LEU A 175 -9.22 7.29 -14.59
C LEU A 175 -8.16 7.17 -13.47
N ALA A 176 -7.78 5.95 -13.10
CA ALA A 176 -6.72 5.72 -12.12
C ALA A 176 -5.34 6.09 -12.70
N PHE A 177 -5.11 5.85 -13.98
CA PHE A 177 -3.88 6.28 -14.65
C PHE A 177 -3.71 7.81 -14.62
N GLU A 178 -4.79 8.57 -14.79
CA GLU A 178 -4.81 10.04 -14.72
C GLU A 178 -4.78 10.58 -13.28
N ASP A 179 -4.92 9.73 -12.26
CA ASP A 179 -4.92 10.17 -10.87
C ASP A 179 -3.52 10.68 -10.46
N GLN A 180 -3.50 11.77 -9.72
CA GLN A 180 -2.25 12.40 -9.27
C GLN A 180 -1.32 11.44 -8.53
N CYS A 181 -1.85 10.45 -7.78
CA CYS A 181 -1.05 9.50 -7.02
C CYS A 181 -0.25 8.55 -7.90
N THR A 182 -0.70 8.29 -9.14
CA THR A 182 0.00 7.44 -10.10
C THR A 182 1.38 7.97 -10.45
N THR A 183 1.57 9.29 -10.43
CA THR A 183 2.83 9.95 -10.82
C THR A 183 4.01 9.59 -9.94
N ALA A 184 3.78 9.24 -8.67
CA ALA A 184 4.85 8.90 -7.72
C ALA A 184 5.04 7.39 -7.53
N ASN A 185 4.25 6.55 -8.24
CA ASN A 185 4.39 5.10 -8.16
C ASN A 185 5.74 4.63 -8.72
N PRO A 186 6.43 3.67 -8.08
CA PRO A 186 7.76 3.23 -8.50
C PRO A 186 7.77 2.52 -9.86
N LYS A 187 6.63 1.99 -10.28
CA LYS A 187 6.46 1.32 -11.58
C LYS A 187 5.35 2.02 -12.35
N GLN A 188 5.66 2.52 -13.55
CA GLN A 188 4.67 3.14 -14.41
C GLN A 188 3.66 2.07 -14.87
N PRO A 189 2.35 2.22 -14.61
CA PRO A 189 1.34 1.32 -15.18
C PRO A 189 1.25 1.54 -16.68
N LEU A 190 1.09 0.44 -17.43
CA LEU A 190 0.98 0.42 -18.90
C LEU A 190 -0.34 -0.22 -19.29
#